data_c79a7aff7845a37c116460855d7f8a43
#
_entry.id   c79a7aff7845a37c116460855d7f8a43
#
_cell.length_a   1.000
_cell.length_b   1.000
_cell.length_c   1.000
_cell.angle_alpha   90.00
_cell.angle_beta   90.00
_cell.angle_gamma   90.00
#
_symmetry.space_group_name_H-M   'P 1'
#
loop_
_entity.id
_entity.type
_entity.pdbx_description
1 polymer ?
#
loop_
_entity_poly.entity_id
_entity_poly.type
_entity_poly.pdbx_seq_one_letter_code
_entity_poly.pdbx_strand_id
1 'polypeptide(L)'
;MKLKELLHGLDVLELHADEDLDITGVQYDSRQATSGDLFVAISGFQTDGHRYIPKAMENGAVCVVCEKKPETDIAYVLVPDARAALAALGANWFGHPSDSMCMIGITGTNGKTTSTYLLKHVLEKTLGAKVGLIGTIQNMIGDEILHTERTTPESFELQKLFAEMKAAGCTHVIMEVSSHALVLHRADQIAFRVGVFTNLTEDHLDFHKTMDAYCDAKAMLFTRCRTGVVNVDDAYAGRILAQASCRCLTYSAQQPASLRAKHLQLLSDRVEFDTEYDGQTQPVTLGIPGIFSVYNALGVIGAALALEIPLPAIADALRTAQSVKGRVEVVPTPGKDYTVLIDYSHTPDSLENILKAVRGFCRGRVIAVFGCGGDRDPFKRPVMGRIAAQLADLSIVTSDNPRTEDPYKILRQILAGMQEAETPYEVIETREAAIFRAMDLARKDDIIVLCGKGHETYQEIGHEKRHLDEREVVRAYLERER
;
A
#
# COMPACT_ATOMS: atom_id res chain seq x y z
N MET A 1 30.50 14.83 -6.58
CA MET A 1 29.69 15.68 -7.50
C MET A 1 29.87 17.12 -7.09
N LYS A 2 29.93 18.07 -8.04
CA LYS A 2 30.03 19.49 -7.69
C LYS A 2 28.69 20.03 -7.19
N LEU A 3 28.73 20.99 -6.24
CA LEU A 3 27.51 21.59 -5.67
C LEU A 3 26.62 22.17 -6.76
N LYS A 4 27.17 22.91 -7.74
CA LYS A 4 26.42 23.47 -8.87
C LYS A 4 25.66 22.42 -9.70
N GLU A 5 26.20 21.20 -9.83
CA GLU A 5 25.55 20.09 -10.54
C GLU A 5 24.34 19.58 -9.74
N LEU A 6 24.50 19.51 -8.40
CA LEU A 6 23.41 19.12 -7.50
C LEU A 6 22.28 20.15 -7.45
N LEU A 7 22.62 21.44 -7.55
CA LEU A 7 21.66 22.53 -7.50
C LEU A 7 20.93 22.78 -8.84
N HIS A 8 21.27 22.01 -9.88
CA HIS A 8 20.65 22.20 -11.19
C HIS A 8 19.12 22.07 -11.12
N GLY A 9 18.39 23.09 -11.58
CA GLY A 9 16.93 23.11 -11.58
C GLY A 9 16.25 23.32 -10.22
N LEU A 10 17.01 23.57 -9.15
CA LEU A 10 16.45 23.96 -7.85
C LEU A 10 16.07 25.44 -7.84
N ASP A 11 15.01 25.78 -7.10
CA ASP A 11 14.67 27.16 -6.77
C ASP A 11 15.54 27.62 -5.58
N VAL A 12 16.63 28.33 -5.89
CA VAL A 12 17.61 28.81 -4.91
C VAL A 12 17.36 30.29 -4.65
N LEU A 13 17.05 30.65 -3.40
CA LEU A 13 16.83 32.03 -2.97
C LEU A 13 18.14 32.76 -2.68
N GLU A 14 19.11 32.08 -2.05
CA GLU A 14 20.44 32.61 -1.73
C GLU A 14 21.45 31.46 -1.72
N LEU A 15 22.64 31.72 -2.29
CA LEU A 15 23.76 30.77 -2.25
C LEU A 15 24.94 31.44 -1.53
N HIS A 16 25.30 30.86 -0.37
CA HIS A 16 26.47 31.25 0.41
C HIS A 16 27.44 30.06 0.51
N ALA A 17 27.92 29.63 -0.63
CA ALA A 17 28.87 28.52 -0.77
C ALA A 17 29.63 28.62 -2.08
N ASP A 18 30.77 27.95 -2.17
CA ASP A 18 31.47 27.77 -3.43
C ASP A 18 30.69 26.78 -4.33
N GLU A 19 30.29 27.22 -5.51
CA GLU A 19 29.57 26.37 -6.47
C GLU A 19 30.40 25.15 -6.93
N ASP A 20 31.72 25.23 -6.85
CA ASP A 20 32.63 24.14 -7.21
C ASP A 20 32.98 23.23 -6.01
N LEU A 21 32.34 23.43 -4.86
CA LEU A 21 32.47 22.56 -3.68
C LEU A 21 32.17 21.10 -4.05
N ASP A 22 33.09 20.21 -3.66
CA ASP A 22 32.90 18.76 -3.83
C ASP A 22 31.97 18.19 -2.75
N ILE A 23 30.86 17.61 -3.18
CA ILE A 23 29.89 16.93 -2.32
C ILE A 23 30.05 15.42 -2.50
N THR A 24 30.18 14.69 -1.36
CA THR A 24 30.40 13.25 -1.32
C THR A 24 29.13 12.44 -1.00
N GLY A 25 28.11 13.09 -0.43
CA GLY A 25 26.81 12.51 -0.14
C GLY A 25 25.76 13.56 0.17
N VAL A 26 24.49 13.16 0.21
CA VAL A 26 23.36 14.00 0.62
C VAL A 26 22.67 13.33 1.80
N GLN A 27 22.51 14.06 2.90
CA GLN A 27 21.90 13.55 4.13
C GLN A 27 20.82 14.52 4.62
N TYR A 28 19.76 13.98 5.19
CA TYR A 28 18.70 14.74 5.90
C TYR A 28 18.51 14.23 7.33
N ASP A 29 19.28 13.23 7.77
CA ASP A 29 19.46 12.82 9.16
C ASP A 29 20.85 13.23 9.62
N SER A 30 20.95 14.19 10.54
CA SER A 30 22.23 14.71 11.03
C SER A 30 23.12 13.66 11.69
N ARG A 31 22.53 12.54 12.16
CA ARG A 31 23.26 11.41 12.76
C ARG A 31 24.02 10.58 11.72
N GLN A 32 23.58 10.64 10.46
CA GLN A 32 24.19 9.93 9.34
C GLN A 32 25.14 10.81 8.53
N ALA A 33 25.19 12.11 8.84
CA ALA A 33 26.11 13.03 8.16
C ALA A 33 27.58 12.63 8.40
N THR A 34 28.35 12.65 7.33
CA THR A 34 29.79 12.33 7.27
C THR A 34 30.57 13.41 6.56
N SER A 35 31.90 13.28 6.53
CA SER A 35 32.79 14.27 5.91
C SER A 35 32.50 14.45 4.42
N GLY A 36 32.24 15.70 4.01
CA GLY A 36 31.95 16.07 2.63
C GLY A 36 30.47 16.04 2.23
N ASP A 37 29.56 15.71 3.16
CA ASP A 37 28.14 15.63 2.87
C ASP A 37 27.47 17.01 2.77
N LEU A 38 26.43 17.08 1.94
CA LEU A 38 25.42 18.14 1.92
C LEU A 38 24.29 17.74 2.87
N PHE A 39 24.03 18.53 3.90
CA PHE A 39 22.94 18.29 4.84
C PHE A 39 21.69 19.07 4.46
N VAL A 40 20.52 18.43 4.37
CA VAL A 40 19.23 19.07 4.08
C VAL A 40 18.43 19.20 5.37
N ALA A 41 18.25 20.43 5.83
CA ALA A 41 17.51 20.74 7.06
C ALA A 41 16.00 20.86 6.78
N ILE A 42 15.25 19.79 7.00
CA ILE A 42 13.82 19.72 6.74
C ILE A 42 13.02 20.17 7.95
N SER A 43 12.05 21.06 7.78
CA SER A 43 11.04 21.38 8.79
C SER A 43 10.07 20.20 8.94
N GLY A 44 10.23 19.39 9.99
CA GLY A 44 9.42 18.21 10.27
C GLY A 44 8.21 18.51 11.18
N PHE A 45 7.26 17.56 11.28
CA PHE A 45 6.08 17.69 12.13
C PHE A 45 6.37 17.58 13.63
N GLN A 46 7.36 16.77 14.01
CA GLN A 46 7.73 16.54 15.40
C GLN A 46 8.94 17.40 15.81
N THR A 47 9.82 17.70 14.89
CA THR A 47 11.03 18.47 15.14
C THR A 47 11.44 19.24 13.90
N ASP A 48 12.08 20.40 14.11
CA ASP A 48 12.64 21.22 13.04
C ASP A 48 14.10 20.81 12.78
N GLY A 49 14.37 20.32 11.56
CA GLY A 49 15.71 19.88 11.11
C GLY A 49 16.79 20.96 11.22
N HIS A 50 16.41 22.24 11.19
CA HIS A 50 17.33 23.36 11.35
C HIS A 50 18.07 23.36 12.70
N ARG A 51 17.45 22.78 13.76
CA ARG A 51 18.09 22.62 15.08
C ARG A 51 19.30 21.67 15.07
N TYR A 52 19.37 20.82 14.05
CA TYR A 52 20.42 19.79 13.92
C TYR A 52 21.52 20.19 12.96
N ILE A 53 21.47 21.40 12.37
CA ILE A 53 22.53 21.93 11.52
C ILE A 53 23.90 21.91 12.23
N PRO A 54 24.05 22.41 13.49
CA PRO A 54 25.33 22.33 14.18
C PRO A 54 25.86 20.90 14.29
N LYS A 55 24.96 19.93 14.58
CA LYS A 55 25.36 18.53 14.71
C LYS A 55 25.79 17.92 13.38
N ALA A 56 25.13 18.24 12.29
CA ALA A 56 25.52 17.80 10.95
C ALA A 56 26.90 18.34 10.56
N MET A 57 27.15 19.62 10.85
CA MET A 57 28.45 20.27 10.60
C MET A 57 29.56 19.64 11.48
N GLU A 58 29.31 19.36 12.77
CA GLU A 58 30.24 18.64 13.65
C GLU A 58 30.59 17.25 13.09
N ASN A 59 29.61 16.56 12.49
CA ASN A 59 29.81 15.25 11.89
C ASN A 59 30.50 15.29 10.52
N GLY A 60 30.74 16.50 9.96
CA GLY A 60 31.54 16.69 8.77
C GLY A 60 30.78 17.15 7.51
N ALA A 61 29.49 17.50 7.64
CA ALA A 61 28.80 18.15 6.54
C ALA A 61 29.54 19.45 6.13
N VAL A 62 29.65 19.71 4.85
CA VAL A 62 30.41 20.84 4.31
C VAL A 62 29.50 21.97 3.81
N CYS A 63 28.21 21.70 3.60
CA CYS A 63 27.22 22.67 3.18
C CYS A 63 25.84 22.25 3.67
N VAL A 64 24.92 23.20 3.83
CA VAL A 64 23.57 22.98 4.32
C VAL A 64 22.55 23.53 3.34
N VAL A 65 21.50 22.76 3.01
CA VAL A 65 20.28 23.27 2.36
C VAL A 65 19.24 23.52 3.44
N CYS A 66 18.68 24.73 3.49
CA CYS A 66 17.80 25.19 4.57
C CYS A 66 16.74 26.17 4.08
N GLU A 67 15.64 26.28 4.84
CA GLU A 67 14.55 27.26 4.60
C GLU A 67 14.74 28.55 5.41
N LYS A 68 15.64 28.54 6.38
CA LYS A 68 15.97 29.66 7.26
C LYS A 68 17.47 29.87 7.26
N LYS A 69 17.87 31.12 7.09
CA LYS A 69 19.30 31.50 7.10
C LYS A 69 19.96 31.08 8.42
N PRO A 70 21.08 30.36 8.37
CA PRO A 70 21.83 29.99 9.57
C PRO A 70 22.33 31.22 10.33
N GLU A 71 22.37 31.15 11.67
CA GLU A 71 22.91 32.24 12.51
C GLU A 71 24.46 32.24 12.52
N THR A 72 25.07 31.14 12.18
CA THR A 72 26.53 30.95 12.11
C THR A 72 27.04 31.09 10.69
N ASP A 73 28.27 31.57 10.53
CA ASP A 73 28.95 31.68 9.24
C ASP A 73 29.39 30.29 8.73
N ILE A 74 28.49 29.64 8.01
CA ILE A 74 28.69 28.31 7.40
C ILE A 74 28.25 28.38 5.92
N ALA A 75 28.74 27.45 5.11
CA ALA A 75 28.25 27.33 3.73
C ALA A 75 26.79 26.83 3.71
N TYR A 76 25.91 27.56 2.99
CA TYR A 76 24.50 27.18 2.88
C TYR A 76 23.88 27.53 1.53
N VAL A 77 22.79 26.87 1.23
CA VAL A 77 21.85 27.11 0.13
C VAL A 77 20.47 27.38 0.73
N LEU A 78 19.96 28.58 0.58
CA LEU A 78 18.62 28.94 1.05
C LEU A 78 17.60 28.60 -0.03
N VAL A 79 16.59 27.85 0.34
CA VAL A 79 15.50 27.40 -0.57
C VAL A 79 14.13 27.72 0.03
N PRO A 80 13.07 27.86 -0.79
CA PRO A 80 11.72 28.09 -0.28
C PRO A 80 11.10 26.85 0.39
N ASP A 81 11.51 25.64 -0.02
CA ASP A 81 11.03 24.36 0.49
C ASP A 81 12.14 23.31 0.44
N ALA A 82 12.57 22.85 1.62
CA ALA A 82 13.65 21.88 1.75
C ALA A 82 13.24 20.46 1.32
N ARG A 83 11.94 20.11 1.35
CA ARG A 83 11.47 18.81 0.87
C ARG A 83 11.47 18.74 -0.65
N ALA A 84 10.99 19.79 -1.31
CA ALA A 84 11.08 19.92 -2.78
C ALA A 84 12.54 19.93 -3.23
N ALA A 85 13.41 20.63 -2.49
CA ALA A 85 14.85 20.65 -2.74
C ALA A 85 15.46 19.24 -2.59
N LEU A 86 15.10 18.47 -1.52
CA LEU A 86 15.60 17.10 -1.33
C LEU A 86 15.21 16.18 -2.51
N ALA A 87 14.01 16.34 -3.05
CA ALA A 87 13.56 15.56 -4.21
C ALA A 87 14.42 15.86 -5.45
N ALA A 88 14.69 17.14 -5.73
CA ALA A 88 15.52 17.55 -6.86
C ALA A 88 17.00 17.15 -6.67
N LEU A 89 17.54 17.33 -5.45
CA LEU A 89 18.89 16.88 -5.10
C LEU A 89 19.05 15.37 -5.28
N GLY A 90 18.07 14.58 -4.86
CA GLY A 90 18.07 13.12 -5.05
C GLY A 90 18.06 12.77 -6.54
N ALA A 91 17.19 13.38 -7.33
CA ALA A 91 17.14 13.15 -8.78
C ALA A 91 18.48 13.49 -9.45
N ASN A 92 19.07 14.65 -9.14
CA ASN A 92 20.36 15.07 -9.67
C ASN A 92 21.49 14.12 -9.23
N TRP A 93 21.53 13.74 -7.94
CA TRP A 93 22.55 12.85 -7.38
C TRP A 93 22.59 11.50 -8.10
N PHE A 94 21.43 10.92 -8.37
CA PHE A 94 21.31 9.60 -9.02
C PHE A 94 21.16 9.68 -10.56
N GLY A 95 21.23 10.86 -11.15
CA GLY A 95 21.18 11.04 -12.61
C GLY A 95 19.82 10.72 -13.21
N HIS A 96 18.72 11.16 -12.57
CA HIS A 96 17.33 11.03 -13.04
C HIS A 96 16.97 9.61 -13.47
N PRO A 97 17.10 8.62 -12.59
CA PRO A 97 16.94 7.20 -12.99
C PRO A 97 15.53 6.87 -13.47
N SER A 98 14.48 7.55 -12.96
CA SER A 98 13.08 7.36 -13.36
C SER A 98 12.80 7.69 -14.83
N ASP A 99 13.58 8.58 -15.46
CA ASP A 99 13.36 9.03 -16.84
C ASP A 99 13.55 7.91 -17.88
N SER A 100 14.31 6.89 -17.52
CA SER A 100 14.61 5.74 -18.39
C SER A 100 13.66 4.56 -18.19
N MET A 101 12.70 4.66 -17.28
CA MET A 101 11.75 3.60 -16.93
C MET A 101 10.31 4.07 -17.10
N CYS A 102 9.40 3.14 -17.37
CA CYS A 102 7.97 3.43 -17.40
C CYS A 102 7.43 3.48 -15.96
N MET A 103 7.20 4.70 -15.45
CA MET A 103 6.74 4.95 -14.08
C MET A 103 5.21 4.90 -14.01
N ILE A 104 4.65 4.10 -13.10
CA ILE A 104 3.20 3.95 -12.90
C ILE A 104 2.90 4.21 -11.44
N GLY A 105 2.04 5.21 -11.16
CA GLY A 105 1.62 5.57 -9.81
C GLY A 105 0.18 5.12 -9.55
N ILE A 106 -0.07 4.49 -8.40
CA ILE A 106 -1.41 4.09 -7.98
C ILE A 106 -1.73 4.80 -6.67
N THR A 107 -2.79 5.61 -6.67
CA THR A 107 -3.29 6.32 -5.51
C THR A 107 -4.74 5.97 -5.20
N GLY A 108 -5.17 6.24 -3.98
CA GLY A 108 -6.51 5.97 -3.46
C GLY A 108 -6.44 5.64 -1.96
N THR A 109 -7.57 5.45 -1.30
CA THR A 109 -7.59 4.98 0.08
C THR A 109 -7.31 3.48 0.13
N ASN A 110 -8.07 2.69 -0.59
CA ASN A 110 -8.00 1.23 -0.63
C ASN A 110 -7.60 0.70 -2.01
N GLY A 111 -7.12 -0.55 -2.09
CA GLY A 111 -6.83 -1.26 -3.34
C GLY A 111 -5.46 -0.99 -3.96
N LYS A 112 -4.68 -0.02 -3.48
CA LYS A 112 -3.33 0.29 -4.01
C LYS A 112 -2.43 -0.93 -4.09
N THR A 113 -2.21 -1.59 -2.97
CA THR A 113 -1.32 -2.75 -2.87
C THR A 113 -1.75 -3.88 -3.80
N THR A 114 -3.03 -4.27 -3.77
CA THR A 114 -3.55 -5.32 -4.66
C THR A 114 -3.35 -4.93 -6.12
N SER A 115 -3.65 -3.68 -6.49
CA SER A 115 -3.50 -3.21 -7.86
C SER A 115 -2.04 -3.17 -8.32
N THR A 116 -1.09 -2.81 -7.44
CA THR A 116 0.35 -2.82 -7.81
C THR A 116 0.85 -4.23 -8.11
N TYR A 117 0.48 -5.23 -7.31
CA TYR A 117 0.87 -6.61 -7.54
C TYR A 117 0.19 -7.21 -8.77
N LEU A 118 -1.13 -6.94 -8.96
CA LEU A 118 -1.84 -7.39 -10.17
C LEU A 118 -1.23 -6.79 -11.44
N LEU A 119 -0.91 -5.49 -11.42
CA LEU A 119 -0.30 -4.84 -12.57
C LEU A 119 1.12 -5.35 -12.82
N LYS A 120 1.91 -5.61 -11.76
CA LYS A 120 3.22 -6.25 -11.90
C LYS A 120 3.08 -7.58 -12.64
N HIS A 121 2.18 -8.45 -12.18
CA HIS A 121 1.92 -9.74 -12.82
C HIS A 121 1.51 -9.59 -14.29
N VAL A 122 0.62 -8.63 -14.60
CA VAL A 122 0.20 -8.36 -15.99
C VAL A 122 1.38 -7.93 -16.86
N LEU A 123 2.21 -6.98 -16.41
CA LEU A 123 3.34 -6.49 -17.19
C LEU A 123 4.41 -7.56 -17.40
N GLU A 124 4.71 -8.37 -16.40
CA GLU A 124 5.66 -9.47 -16.50
C GLU A 124 5.17 -10.55 -17.48
N LYS A 125 3.88 -10.92 -17.41
CA LYS A 125 3.28 -11.92 -18.28
C LYS A 125 3.14 -11.47 -19.73
N THR A 126 2.74 -10.22 -19.95
CA THR A 126 2.41 -9.74 -21.31
C THR A 126 3.61 -9.15 -22.05
N LEU A 127 4.52 -8.51 -21.33
CA LEU A 127 5.68 -7.83 -21.92
C LEU A 127 7.01 -8.56 -21.67
N GLY A 128 7.05 -9.57 -20.80
CA GLY A 128 8.31 -10.15 -20.33
C GLY A 128 9.18 -9.12 -19.57
N ALA A 129 8.56 -8.06 -19.06
CA ALA A 129 9.26 -6.96 -18.43
C ALA A 129 9.83 -7.36 -17.06
N LYS A 130 11.02 -6.86 -16.70
CA LYS A 130 11.45 -6.84 -15.30
C LYS A 130 10.85 -5.62 -14.62
N VAL A 131 10.04 -5.84 -13.59
CA VAL A 131 9.23 -4.79 -12.94
C VAL A 131 9.76 -4.49 -11.55
N GLY A 132 9.99 -3.19 -11.26
CA GLY A 132 10.17 -2.70 -9.91
C GLY A 132 8.82 -2.43 -9.25
N LEU A 133 8.67 -2.77 -7.97
CA LEU A 133 7.48 -2.48 -7.18
C LEU A 133 7.85 -1.76 -5.89
N ILE A 134 7.12 -0.68 -5.58
CA ILE A 134 7.29 0.09 -4.34
C ILE A 134 5.94 0.16 -3.63
N GLY A 135 5.86 -0.35 -2.41
CA GLY A 135 4.58 -0.43 -1.72
C GLY A 135 4.65 -0.73 -0.22
N THR A 136 3.47 -0.82 0.37
CA THR A 136 3.27 -0.92 1.82
C THR A 136 3.86 -2.20 2.42
N ILE A 137 3.78 -3.34 1.71
CA ILE A 137 4.23 -4.63 2.25
C ILE A 137 5.73 -4.79 2.09
N GLN A 138 6.25 -4.46 0.91
CA GLN A 138 7.65 -4.60 0.54
C GLN A 138 7.95 -3.82 -0.73
N ASN A 139 9.22 -3.53 -0.96
CA ASN A 139 9.71 -3.11 -2.27
C ASN A 139 10.25 -4.34 -3.00
N MET A 140 10.24 -4.32 -4.34
CA MET A 140 10.74 -5.44 -5.14
C MET A 140 11.53 -4.95 -6.35
N ILE A 141 12.59 -5.69 -6.71
CA ILE A 141 13.34 -5.55 -7.96
C ILE A 141 13.20 -6.86 -8.73
N GLY A 142 12.22 -6.94 -9.64
CA GLY A 142 11.78 -8.23 -10.16
C GLY A 142 11.23 -9.12 -9.03
N ASP A 143 11.86 -10.25 -8.75
CA ASP A 143 11.48 -11.18 -7.67
C ASP A 143 12.26 -10.97 -6.37
N GLU A 144 13.29 -10.12 -6.37
CA GLU A 144 14.05 -9.78 -5.19
C GLU A 144 13.24 -8.87 -4.26
N ILE A 145 13.08 -9.29 -3.01
CA ILE A 145 12.32 -8.58 -1.98
C ILE A 145 13.26 -7.69 -1.17
N LEU A 146 12.90 -6.41 -1.07
CA LEU A 146 13.60 -5.43 -0.25
C LEU A 146 12.69 -4.97 0.89
N HIS A 147 13.29 -4.73 2.06
CA HIS A 147 12.57 -4.21 3.21
C HIS A 147 12.03 -2.79 2.92
N THR A 148 10.85 -2.49 3.45
CA THR A 148 10.25 -1.16 3.42
C THR A 148 9.77 -0.75 4.81
N GLU A 149 9.91 0.53 5.12
CA GLU A 149 9.39 1.12 6.36
C GLU A 149 8.13 1.97 6.08
N ARG A 150 7.89 2.32 4.83
CA ARG A 150 6.82 3.24 4.42
C ARG A 150 6.23 2.83 3.08
N THR A 151 4.94 3.05 2.91
CA THR A 151 4.23 2.85 1.63
C THR A 151 4.91 3.55 0.45
N THR A 152 5.35 4.79 0.68
CA THR A 152 6.11 5.59 -0.27
C THR A 152 7.32 6.16 0.49
N PRO A 153 8.55 5.72 0.21
CA PRO A 153 9.77 6.21 0.83
C PRO A 153 9.96 7.74 0.70
N GLU A 154 10.93 8.31 1.40
CA GLU A 154 11.30 9.72 1.22
C GLU A 154 11.92 9.91 -0.18
N SER A 155 11.93 11.14 -0.68
CA SER A 155 12.31 11.41 -2.08
C SER A 155 13.73 10.93 -2.44
N PHE A 156 14.69 11.10 -1.53
CA PHE A 156 16.07 10.69 -1.75
C PHE A 156 16.21 9.17 -1.84
N GLU A 157 15.56 8.43 -0.91
CA GLU A 157 15.51 6.97 -0.94
C GLU A 157 14.78 6.44 -2.18
N LEU A 158 13.73 7.13 -2.65
CA LEU A 158 13.05 6.78 -3.89
C LEU A 158 13.99 6.86 -5.10
N GLN A 159 14.75 7.95 -5.22
CA GLN A 159 15.69 8.10 -6.34
C GLN A 159 16.82 7.07 -6.27
N LYS A 160 17.32 6.75 -5.06
CA LYS A 160 18.27 5.65 -4.85
C LYS A 160 17.69 4.32 -5.33
N LEU A 161 16.48 3.99 -4.90
CA LEU A 161 15.81 2.75 -5.26
C LEU A 161 15.54 2.66 -6.76
N PHE A 162 15.19 3.77 -7.41
CA PHE A 162 15.07 3.82 -8.87
C PHE A 162 16.42 3.57 -9.58
N ALA A 163 17.51 4.09 -9.03
CA ALA A 163 18.86 3.82 -9.58
C ALA A 163 19.21 2.32 -9.46
N GLU A 164 18.89 1.70 -8.33
CA GLU A 164 19.07 0.25 -8.12
C GLU A 164 18.20 -0.57 -9.08
N MET A 165 16.91 -0.20 -9.25
CA MET A 165 15.99 -0.84 -10.19
C MET A 165 16.48 -0.73 -11.64
N LYS A 166 16.95 0.48 -12.04
CA LYS A 166 17.52 0.72 -13.37
C LYS A 166 18.77 -0.14 -13.59
N ALA A 167 19.70 -0.15 -12.64
CA ALA A 167 20.92 -0.95 -12.71
C ALA A 167 20.61 -2.47 -12.80
N ALA A 168 19.54 -2.91 -12.15
CA ALA A 168 19.07 -4.29 -12.22
C ALA A 168 18.30 -4.63 -13.52
N GLY A 169 18.10 -3.65 -14.41
CA GLY A 169 17.41 -3.82 -15.69
C GLY A 169 15.89 -3.77 -15.63
N CYS A 170 15.31 -3.17 -14.60
CA CYS A 170 13.87 -2.88 -14.60
C CYS A 170 13.53 -1.88 -15.71
N THR A 171 12.49 -2.19 -16.47
CA THR A 171 11.95 -1.33 -17.53
C THR A 171 10.69 -0.59 -17.10
N HIS A 172 9.99 -1.13 -16.11
CA HIS A 172 8.76 -0.59 -15.54
C HIS A 172 8.88 -0.53 -14.03
N VAL A 173 8.31 0.52 -13.42
CA VAL A 173 8.21 0.65 -11.97
C VAL A 173 6.77 1.01 -11.61
N ILE A 174 6.18 0.23 -10.73
CA ILE A 174 4.84 0.45 -10.20
C ILE A 174 4.99 0.86 -8.74
N MET A 175 4.38 1.96 -8.34
CA MET A 175 4.45 2.41 -6.95
C MET A 175 3.11 2.82 -6.38
N GLU A 176 2.91 2.48 -5.11
CA GLU A 176 1.86 3.06 -4.30
C GLU A 176 2.23 4.51 -4.00
N VAL A 177 1.37 5.45 -4.43
CA VAL A 177 1.56 6.89 -4.19
C VAL A 177 0.56 7.34 -3.13
N SER A 178 1.04 7.49 -1.89
CA SER A 178 0.21 7.97 -0.79
C SER A 178 -0.06 9.47 -0.91
N SER A 179 -1.19 9.95 -0.36
CA SER A 179 -1.49 11.38 -0.32
C SER A 179 -0.44 12.19 0.45
N HIS A 180 0.10 11.62 1.53
CA HIS A 180 1.23 12.21 2.25
C HIS A 180 2.46 12.37 1.36
N ALA A 181 2.77 11.36 0.53
CA ALA A 181 3.91 11.44 -0.37
C ALA A 181 3.78 12.57 -1.39
N LEU A 182 2.57 12.81 -1.88
CA LEU A 182 2.30 13.89 -2.82
C LEU A 182 2.44 15.28 -2.17
N VAL A 183 1.84 15.47 -0.97
CA VAL A 183 1.92 16.74 -0.23
C VAL A 183 3.32 17.02 0.31
N LEU A 184 4.06 15.97 0.68
CA LEU A 184 5.40 16.06 1.25
C LEU A 184 6.52 15.98 0.21
N HIS A 185 6.21 16.20 -1.05
CA HIS A 185 7.18 16.24 -2.15
C HIS A 185 7.99 14.95 -2.38
N ARG A 186 7.55 13.80 -1.81
CA ARG A 186 8.29 12.54 -1.96
C ARG A 186 8.25 11.99 -3.38
N ALA A 187 7.15 12.23 -4.10
CA ALA A 187 6.95 11.80 -5.48
C ALA A 187 7.27 12.90 -6.50
N ASP A 188 7.96 13.97 -6.10
CA ASP A 188 8.44 14.99 -7.01
C ASP A 188 9.60 14.46 -7.87
N GLN A 189 9.87 15.09 -9.00
CA GLN A 189 10.86 14.63 -9.98
C GLN A 189 10.58 13.24 -10.58
N ILE A 190 9.31 12.81 -10.57
CA ILE A 190 8.87 11.58 -11.22
C ILE A 190 7.83 11.92 -12.28
N ALA A 191 8.13 11.64 -13.55
CA ALA A 191 7.20 11.77 -14.66
C ALA A 191 6.44 10.44 -14.84
N PHE A 192 5.24 10.34 -14.31
CA PHE A 192 4.45 9.12 -14.44
C PHE A 192 3.91 8.93 -15.86
N ARG A 193 4.09 7.74 -16.42
CA ARG A 193 3.43 7.35 -17.66
C ARG A 193 1.94 7.17 -17.45
N VAL A 194 1.57 6.52 -16.32
CA VAL A 194 0.18 6.27 -15.93
C VAL A 194 -0.03 6.60 -14.46
N GLY A 195 -1.12 7.30 -14.14
CA GLY A 195 -1.63 7.50 -12.80
C GLY A 195 -2.99 6.81 -12.64
N VAL A 196 -3.17 6.01 -11.57
CA VAL A 196 -4.44 5.31 -11.29
C VAL A 196 -5.06 5.84 -10.01
N PHE A 197 -6.35 6.21 -10.05
CA PHE A 197 -7.18 6.52 -8.89
C PHE A 197 -8.15 5.37 -8.62
N THR A 198 -8.04 4.75 -7.45
CA THR A 198 -8.88 3.61 -7.06
C THR A 198 -10.17 4.03 -6.37
N ASN A 199 -10.08 4.79 -5.29
CA ASN A 199 -11.22 5.28 -4.49
C ASN A 199 -10.76 6.29 -3.43
N LEU A 200 -11.73 6.97 -2.81
CA LEU A 200 -11.52 7.84 -1.65
C LEU A 200 -12.59 7.58 -0.58
N THR A 201 -12.17 7.07 0.56
CA THR A 201 -12.98 6.90 1.76
C THR A 201 -12.33 7.63 2.93
N GLU A 202 -13.05 7.85 4.02
CA GLU A 202 -12.54 8.56 5.19
C GLU A 202 -11.29 7.87 5.74
N ASP A 203 -10.16 8.61 5.73
CA ASP A 203 -8.87 8.21 6.26
C ASP A 203 -7.96 9.44 6.35
N HIS A 204 -6.93 9.41 7.20
CA HIS A 204 -5.90 10.44 7.29
C HIS A 204 -6.41 11.88 7.49
N LEU A 205 -7.59 12.07 8.12
CA LEU A 205 -8.13 13.39 8.40
C LEU A 205 -7.39 14.12 9.53
N ASP A 206 -6.62 13.40 10.33
CA ASP A 206 -5.64 13.96 11.26
C ASP A 206 -4.60 14.84 10.53
N PHE A 207 -4.21 14.45 9.33
CA PHE A 207 -3.27 15.17 8.46
C PHE A 207 -3.97 16.14 7.51
N HIS A 208 -4.92 15.66 6.67
CA HIS A 208 -5.55 16.44 5.61
C HIS A 208 -6.67 17.39 6.09
N LYS A 209 -7.21 17.18 7.30
CA LYS A 209 -8.27 17.95 7.94
C LYS A 209 -9.64 17.80 7.29
N THR A 210 -9.76 17.72 5.98
CA THR A 210 -11.02 17.57 5.23
C THR A 210 -10.89 16.53 4.13
N MET A 211 -12.00 15.91 3.73
CA MET A 211 -12.05 14.99 2.60
C MET A 211 -11.68 15.68 1.27
N ASP A 212 -12.03 16.94 1.12
CA ASP A 212 -11.68 17.75 -0.05
C ASP A 212 -10.16 17.93 -0.18
N ALA A 213 -9.47 18.31 0.91
CA ALA A 213 -8.01 18.44 0.92
C ALA A 213 -7.32 17.07 0.70
N TYR A 214 -7.91 15.99 1.21
CA TYR A 214 -7.44 14.64 0.97
C TYR A 214 -7.58 14.24 -0.51
N CYS A 215 -8.71 14.60 -1.15
CA CYS A 215 -8.91 14.42 -2.58
C CYS A 215 -7.90 15.23 -3.40
N ASP A 216 -7.73 16.53 -3.08
CA ASP A 216 -6.78 17.42 -3.77
C ASP A 216 -5.35 16.90 -3.71
N ALA A 217 -4.95 16.38 -2.55
CA ALA A 217 -3.65 15.73 -2.41
C ALA A 217 -3.46 14.56 -3.39
N LYS A 218 -4.48 13.70 -3.57
CA LYS A 218 -4.41 12.61 -4.54
C LYS A 218 -4.50 13.09 -5.98
N ALA A 219 -5.24 14.18 -6.25
CA ALA A 219 -5.36 14.78 -7.57
C ALA A 219 -4.00 15.26 -8.13
N MET A 220 -3.04 15.59 -7.25
CA MET A 220 -1.69 15.98 -7.66
C MET A 220 -0.99 14.92 -8.54
N LEU A 221 -1.31 13.63 -8.41
CA LEU A 221 -0.78 12.59 -9.28
C LEU A 221 -1.18 12.82 -10.75
N PHE A 222 -2.40 13.33 -10.98
CA PHE A 222 -2.98 13.53 -12.31
C PHE A 222 -2.51 14.81 -13.01
N THR A 223 -1.76 15.64 -12.29
CA THR A 223 -1.00 16.75 -12.90
C THR A 223 0.43 16.34 -13.31
N ARG A 224 0.87 15.15 -12.92
CA ARG A 224 2.23 14.62 -13.12
C ARG A 224 2.26 13.33 -13.95
N CYS A 225 1.13 12.86 -14.46
CA CYS A 225 1.08 11.68 -15.32
C CYS A 225 0.65 12.03 -16.75
N ARG A 226 1.05 11.18 -17.71
CA ARG A 226 0.66 11.34 -19.11
C ARG A 226 -0.75 10.83 -19.38
N THR A 227 -1.17 9.76 -18.69
CA THR A 227 -2.51 9.18 -18.79
C THR A 227 -3.04 8.89 -17.40
N GLY A 228 -4.21 9.42 -17.06
CA GLY A 228 -4.96 9.08 -15.86
C GLY A 228 -5.90 7.90 -16.10
N VAL A 229 -6.10 7.07 -15.08
CA VAL A 229 -7.10 5.99 -15.05
C VAL A 229 -7.95 6.19 -13.80
N VAL A 230 -9.22 6.57 -13.97
CA VAL A 230 -10.03 7.11 -12.88
C VAL A 230 -11.30 6.29 -12.68
N ASN A 231 -11.52 5.81 -11.45
CA ASN A 231 -12.77 5.18 -11.03
C ASN A 231 -13.88 6.21 -10.91
N VAL A 232 -14.84 6.21 -11.84
CA VAL A 232 -15.94 7.18 -11.83
C VAL A 232 -17.14 6.77 -10.97
N ASP A 233 -17.12 5.58 -10.38
CA ASP A 233 -18.11 5.18 -9.38
C ASP A 233 -17.80 5.78 -7.99
N ASP A 234 -16.61 6.33 -7.82
CA ASP A 234 -16.23 7.06 -6.60
C ASP A 234 -16.78 8.49 -6.63
N ALA A 235 -17.34 8.93 -5.49
CA ALA A 235 -17.98 10.24 -5.38
C ALA A 235 -17.02 11.43 -5.65
N TYR A 236 -15.70 11.23 -5.43
CA TYR A 236 -14.67 12.24 -5.64
C TYR A 236 -14.05 12.22 -7.04
N ALA A 237 -14.47 11.29 -7.91
CA ALA A 237 -13.91 11.18 -9.26
C ALA A 237 -14.03 12.48 -10.07
N GLY A 238 -15.17 13.18 -9.95
CA GLY A 238 -15.39 14.47 -10.62
C GLY A 238 -14.35 15.52 -10.23
N ARG A 239 -13.94 15.55 -8.94
CA ARG A 239 -12.93 16.48 -8.43
C ARG A 239 -11.51 16.11 -8.92
N ILE A 240 -11.19 14.81 -8.99
CA ILE A 240 -9.94 14.33 -9.59
C ILE A 240 -9.85 14.72 -11.06
N LEU A 241 -10.92 14.45 -11.84
CA LEU A 241 -10.98 14.75 -13.27
C LEU A 241 -10.88 16.26 -13.56
N ALA A 242 -11.50 17.09 -12.73
CA ALA A 242 -11.46 18.55 -12.89
C ALA A 242 -10.05 19.14 -12.68
N GLN A 243 -9.20 18.50 -11.90
CA GLN A 243 -7.83 18.92 -11.61
C GLN A 243 -6.79 18.25 -12.51
N ALA A 244 -7.18 17.19 -13.24
CA ALA A 244 -6.26 16.47 -14.10
C ALA A 244 -5.81 17.33 -15.30
N SER A 245 -4.51 17.40 -15.55
CA SER A 245 -3.92 18.01 -16.74
C SER A 245 -3.58 17.00 -17.84
N CYS A 246 -3.89 15.74 -17.64
CA CYS A 246 -3.64 14.64 -18.55
C CYS A 246 -4.92 14.10 -19.18
N ARG A 247 -4.78 13.30 -20.27
CA ARG A 247 -5.90 12.51 -20.79
C ARG A 247 -6.30 11.45 -19.76
N CYS A 248 -7.61 11.37 -19.44
CA CYS A 248 -8.12 10.38 -18.51
C CYS A 248 -8.95 9.31 -19.22
N LEU A 249 -8.66 8.05 -18.95
CA LEU A 249 -9.49 6.89 -19.20
C LEU A 249 -10.32 6.64 -17.93
N THR A 250 -11.62 6.62 -18.07
CA THR A 250 -12.54 6.37 -16.94
C THR A 250 -12.91 4.89 -16.87
N TYR A 251 -13.10 4.37 -15.66
CA TYR A 251 -13.61 3.01 -15.49
C TYR A 251 -14.75 2.93 -14.48
N SER A 252 -15.63 1.94 -14.65
CA SER A 252 -16.84 1.77 -13.84
C SER A 252 -17.36 0.32 -13.86
N ALA A 253 -17.99 -0.09 -12.78
CA ALA A 253 -18.83 -1.27 -12.70
C ALA A 253 -20.32 -0.94 -12.63
N GLN A 254 -20.71 0.35 -12.52
CA GLN A 254 -22.09 0.78 -12.28
C GLN A 254 -22.64 1.72 -13.36
N GLN A 255 -21.83 2.64 -13.88
CA GLN A 255 -22.27 3.71 -14.77
C GLN A 255 -21.49 3.73 -16.10
N PRO A 256 -21.88 4.55 -17.09
CA PRO A 256 -21.12 4.72 -18.32
C PRO A 256 -19.69 5.21 -18.08
N ALA A 257 -18.73 4.55 -18.70
CA ALA A 257 -17.31 4.88 -18.63
C ALA A 257 -16.60 4.37 -19.89
N SER A 258 -15.34 4.78 -20.10
CA SER A 258 -14.52 4.28 -21.21
C SER A 258 -14.24 2.78 -21.11
N LEU A 259 -14.07 2.29 -19.89
CA LEU A 259 -13.84 0.89 -19.54
C LEU A 259 -14.92 0.46 -18.55
N ARG A 260 -15.68 -0.60 -18.85
CA ARG A 260 -16.82 -1.02 -18.02
C ARG A 260 -16.78 -2.50 -17.71
N ALA A 261 -17.13 -2.84 -16.46
CA ALA A 261 -17.46 -4.22 -16.11
C ALA A 261 -18.99 -4.44 -16.21
N LYS A 262 -19.38 -5.57 -16.77
CA LYS A 262 -20.77 -6.05 -16.88
C LYS A 262 -20.88 -7.51 -16.47
N HIS A 263 -22.10 -7.98 -16.24
CA HIS A 263 -22.41 -9.39 -15.93
C HIS A 263 -21.58 -9.94 -14.76
N LEU A 264 -21.45 -9.13 -13.70
CA LEU A 264 -20.63 -9.45 -12.55
C LEU A 264 -21.14 -10.71 -11.83
N GLN A 265 -20.22 -11.65 -11.59
CA GLN A 265 -20.42 -12.82 -10.76
C GLN A 265 -19.41 -12.79 -9.62
N LEU A 266 -19.91 -12.60 -8.39
CA LEU A 266 -19.10 -12.58 -7.19
C LEU A 266 -19.19 -13.97 -6.54
N LEU A 267 -18.11 -14.74 -6.64
CA LEU A 267 -18.00 -16.08 -6.09
C LEU A 267 -17.15 -16.04 -4.81
N SER A 268 -17.18 -17.09 -4.03
CA SER A 268 -16.47 -17.16 -2.74
C SER A 268 -14.93 -17.18 -2.89
N ASP A 269 -14.43 -17.57 -4.06
CA ASP A 269 -13.00 -17.74 -4.36
C ASP A 269 -12.49 -16.85 -5.50
N ARG A 270 -13.39 -16.21 -6.26
CA ARG A 270 -13.04 -15.41 -7.44
C ARG A 270 -14.14 -14.45 -7.84
N VAL A 271 -13.82 -13.58 -8.78
CA VAL A 271 -14.80 -12.77 -9.53
C VAL A 271 -14.71 -13.10 -11.02
N GLU A 272 -15.87 -13.07 -11.70
CA GLU A 272 -16.01 -13.20 -13.13
C GLU A 272 -16.87 -12.06 -13.67
N PHE A 273 -16.45 -11.43 -14.77
CA PHE A 273 -17.21 -10.32 -15.40
C PHE A 273 -16.76 -10.13 -16.84
N ASP A 274 -17.63 -9.48 -17.64
CA ASP A 274 -17.27 -9.03 -18.96
C ASP A 274 -16.72 -7.61 -18.91
N THR A 275 -15.59 -7.36 -19.55
CA THR A 275 -15.00 -6.03 -19.71
C THR A 275 -15.31 -5.48 -21.08
N GLU A 276 -15.93 -4.30 -21.15
CA GLU A 276 -16.18 -3.56 -22.39
C GLU A 276 -15.22 -2.38 -22.53
N TYR A 277 -14.52 -2.31 -23.65
CA TYR A 277 -13.62 -1.22 -24.01
C TYR A 277 -13.55 -1.05 -25.52
N ASP A 278 -13.77 0.16 -26.04
CA ASP A 278 -13.66 0.52 -27.47
C ASP A 278 -14.44 -0.46 -28.39
N GLY A 279 -15.66 -0.80 -28.02
CA GLY A 279 -16.52 -1.72 -28.76
C GLY A 279 -16.17 -3.20 -28.67
N GLN A 280 -15.11 -3.55 -27.94
CA GLN A 280 -14.73 -4.92 -27.66
C GLN A 280 -15.29 -5.37 -26.31
N THR A 281 -15.69 -6.63 -26.23
CA THR A 281 -16.10 -7.29 -24.98
C THR A 281 -15.16 -8.47 -24.72
N GLN A 282 -14.57 -8.51 -23.52
CA GLN A 282 -13.64 -9.56 -23.12
C GLN A 282 -14.04 -10.10 -21.74
N PRO A 283 -14.28 -11.42 -21.60
CA PRO A 283 -14.48 -12.02 -20.28
C PRO A 283 -13.19 -11.98 -19.47
N VAL A 284 -13.32 -11.66 -18.18
CA VAL A 284 -12.23 -11.59 -17.20
C VAL A 284 -12.60 -12.47 -16.01
N THR A 285 -11.63 -13.28 -15.58
CA THR A 285 -11.68 -14.05 -14.36
C THR A 285 -10.48 -13.66 -13.49
N LEU A 286 -10.73 -13.38 -12.20
CA LEU A 286 -9.68 -13.07 -11.24
C LEU A 286 -9.90 -13.88 -9.96
N GLY A 287 -8.91 -14.68 -9.54
CA GLY A 287 -8.94 -15.53 -8.35
C GLY A 287 -8.83 -14.78 -7.02
N ILE A 288 -9.50 -13.64 -6.92
CA ILE A 288 -9.63 -12.81 -5.71
C ILE A 288 -11.10 -12.44 -5.59
N PRO A 289 -11.81 -12.87 -4.53
CA PRO A 289 -13.24 -12.61 -4.39
C PRO A 289 -13.56 -11.16 -4.04
N GLY A 290 -14.83 -10.80 -4.19
CA GLY A 290 -15.38 -9.51 -3.76
C GLY A 290 -15.41 -8.43 -4.83
N ILE A 291 -16.39 -7.52 -4.71
CA ILE A 291 -16.62 -6.43 -5.67
C ILE A 291 -15.40 -5.50 -5.82
N PHE A 292 -14.63 -5.28 -4.75
CA PHE A 292 -13.40 -4.48 -4.78
C PHE A 292 -12.35 -5.06 -5.75
N SER A 293 -12.35 -6.39 -5.96
CA SER A 293 -11.45 -7.05 -6.90
C SER A 293 -11.81 -6.73 -8.35
N VAL A 294 -13.10 -6.52 -8.64
CA VAL A 294 -13.55 -6.03 -9.96
C VAL A 294 -12.99 -4.63 -10.21
N TYR A 295 -13.10 -3.72 -9.24
CA TYR A 295 -12.56 -2.35 -9.36
C TYR A 295 -11.03 -2.33 -9.47
N ASN A 296 -10.32 -3.15 -8.69
CA ASN A 296 -8.88 -3.27 -8.80
C ASN A 296 -8.46 -3.81 -10.18
N ALA A 297 -9.16 -4.84 -10.67
CA ALA A 297 -8.94 -5.37 -12.02
C ALA A 297 -9.20 -4.33 -13.12
N LEU A 298 -10.29 -3.56 -13.04
CA LEU A 298 -10.58 -2.49 -14.00
C LEU A 298 -9.48 -1.41 -13.98
N GLY A 299 -9.02 -0.98 -12.80
CA GLY A 299 -7.90 -0.04 -12.69
C GLY A 299 -6.61 -0.57 -13.33
N VAL A 300 -6.31 -1.85 -13.11
CA VAL A 300 -5.16 -2.55 -13.72
C VAL A 300 -5.33 -2.69 -15.25
N ILE A 301 -6.51 -3.10 -15.72
CA ILE A 301 -6.82 -3.18 -17.15
C ILE A 301 -6.66 -1.81 -17.79
N GLY A 302 -7.21 -0.75 -17.18
CA GLY A 302 -7.07 0.61 -17.67
C GLY A 302 -5.61 1.08 -17.75
N ALA A 303 -4.79 0.75 -16.73
CA ALA A 303 -3.37 1.06 -16.75
C ALA A 303 -2.62 0.29 -17.85
N ALA A 304 -2.91 -0.98 -18.03
CA ALA A 304 -2.30 -1.80 -19.06
C ALA A 304 -2.72 -1.39 -20.48
N LEU A 305 -4.00 -1.00 -20.69
CA LEU A 305 -4.48 -0.42 -21.94
C LEU A 305 -3.80 0.93 -22.25
N ALA A 306 -3.53 1.76 -21.24
CA ALA A 306 -2.77 3.00 -21.41
C ALA A 306 -1.30 2.76 -21.82
N LEU A 307 -0.79 1.54 -21.63
CA LEU A 307 0.50 1.05 -22.11
C LEU A 307 0.38 0.25 -23.43
N GLU A 308 -0.77 0.33 -24.09
CA GLU A 308 -1.04 -0.29 -25.38
C GLU A 308 -1.01 -1.84 -25.37
N ILE A 309 -1.20 -2.46 -24.19
CA ILE A 309 -1.32 -3.91 -24.07
C ILE A 309 -2.72 -4.34 -24.52
N PRO A 310 -2.86 -5.33 -25.42
CA PRO A 310 -4.17 -5.77 -25.91
C PRO A 310 -5.06 -6.34 -24.79
N LEU A 311 -6.34 -5.99 -24.78
CA LEU A 311 -7.32 -6.42 -23.78
C LEU A 311 -7.38 -7.95 -23.57
N PRO A 312 -7.35 -8.80 -24.61
CA PRO A 312 -7.32 -10.26 -24.43
C PRO A 312 -6.07 -10.75 -23.67
N ALA A 313 -4.90 -10.15 -23.91
CA ALA A 313 -3.66 -10.52 -23.23
C ALA A 313 -3.69 -10.12 -21.75
N ILE A 314 -4.29 -8.96 -21.43
CA ILE A 314 -4.51 -8.51 -20.06
C ILE A 314 -5.44 -9.49 -19.31
N ALA A 315 -6.56 -9.86 -19.93
CA ALA A 315 -7.53 -10.79 -19.34
C ALA A 315 -6.91 -12.18 -19.07
N ASP A 316 -6.10 -12.69 -20.02
CA ASP A 316 -5.41 -13.96 -19.83
C ASP A 316 -4.36 -13.92 -18.72
N ALA A 317 -3.64 -12.81 -18.58
CA ALA A 317 -2.72 -12.59 -17.47
C ALA A 317 -3.46 -12.54 -16.12
N LEU A 318 -4.57 -11.81 -16.00
CA LEU A 318 -5.37 -11.71 -14.78
C LEU A 318 -5.94 -13.06 -14.33
N ARG A 319 -6.27 -13.97 -15.27
CA ARG A 319 -6.76 -15.31 -14.96
C ARG A 319 -5.76 -16.15 -14.15
N THR A 320 -4.46 -15.87 -14.27
CA THR A 320 -3.38 -16.56 -13.54
C THR A 320 -2.83 -15.76 -12.37
N ALA A 321 -3.34 -14.54 -12.15
CA ALA A 321 -2.90 -13.72 -11.06
C ALA A 321 -3.35 -14.30 -9.71
N GLN A 322 -2.46 -14.22 -8.73
CA GLN A 322 -2.73 -14.65 -7.36
C GLN A 322 -3.02 -13.44 -6.46
N SER A 323 -3.75 -13.68 -5.37
CA SER A 323 -3.92 -12.69 -4.33
C SER A 323 -2.59 -12.31 -3.69
N VAL A 324 -2.50 -11.09 -3.23
CA VAL A 324 -1.38 -10.63 -2.41
C VAL A 324 -1.43 -11.35 -1.07
N LYS A 325 -0.28 -11.87 -0.59
CA LYS A 325 -0.22 -12.54 0.72
C LYS A 325 -0.84 -11.67 1.80
N GLY A 326 -1.84 -12.24 2.48
CA GLY A 326 -2.54 -11.57 3.57
C GLY A 326 -3.46 -10.43 3.17
N ARG A 327 -3.92 -10.36 1.94
CA ARG A 327 -4.92 -9.40 1.46
C ARG A 327 -6.06 -10.15 0.75
N VAL A 328 -7.12 -10.45 1.48
CA VAL A 328 -8.23 -11.30 1.01
C VAL A 328 -7.69 -12.53 0.28
N GLU A 329 -6.68 -13.12 0.85
CA GLU A 329 -5.98 -14.25 0.27
C GLU A 329 -6.81 -15.53 0.41
N VAL A 330 -7.20 -16.11 -0.72
CA VAL A 330 -7.88 -17.40 -0.74
C VAL A 330 -6.87 -18.50 -0.46
N VAL A 331 -7.08 -19.24 0.63
CA VAL A 331 -6.27 -20.43 0.94
C VAL A 331 -6.93 -21.65 0.31
N PRO A 332 -6.21 -22.43 -0.52
CA PRO A 332 -6.79 -23.62 -1.13
C PRO A 332 -7.25 -24.65 -0.10
N THR A 333 -8.51 -25.08 -0.19
CA THR A 333 -9.13 -26.08 0.66
C THR A 333 -9.70 -27.25 -0.19
N PRO A 334 -8.86 -28.05 -0.85
CA PRO A 334 -9.31 -29.08 -1.76
C PRO A 334 -10.19 -30.12 -1.05
N GLY A 335 -11.34 -30.43 -1.67
CA GLY A 335 -12.31 -31.39 -1.13
C GLY A 335 -13.26 -30.81 -0.08
N LYS A 336 -13.18 -29.52 0.23
CA LYS A 336 -14.11 -28.80 1.09
C LYS A 336 -15.06 -27.93 0.26
N ASP A 337 -16.25 -27.73 0.79
CA ASP A 337 -17.31 -26.91 0.20
C ASP A 337 -17.48 -25.57 0.92
N TYR A 338 -16.45 -25.11 1.66
CA TYR A 338 -16.30 -23.80 2.27
C TYR A 338 -14.98 -23.14 1.84
N THR A 339 -14.88 -21.84 2.03
CA THR A 339 -13.69 -21.05 1.67
C THR A 339 -12.98 -20.54 2.91
N VAL A 340 -11.64 -20.52 2.89
CA VAL A 340 -10.79 -19.89 3.91
C VAL A 340 -10.08 -18.68 3.31
N LEU A 341 -10.21 -17.53 3.95
CA LEU A 341 -9.56 -16.28 3.58
C LEU A 341 -8.60 -15.84 4.67
N ILE A 342 -7.44 -15.32 4.29
CA ILE A 342 -6.51 -14.65 5.20
C ILE A 342 -6.46 -13.16 4.87
N ASP A 343 -6.58 -12.30 5.90
CA ASP A 343 -6.47 -10.85 5.75
C ASP A 343 -5.71 -10.18 6.90
N TYR A 344 -5.00 -9.11 6.60
CA TYR A 344 -4.20 -8.34 7.58
C TYR A 344 -5.03 -7.39 8.46
N SER A 345 -6.34 -7.50 8.44
CA SER A 345 -7.27 -6.66 9.20
C SER A 345 -7.06 -6.78 10.70
N HIS A 346 -6.34 -5.83 11.29
CA HIS A 346 -5.95 -5.78 12.71
C HIS A 346 -6.37 -4.48 13.42
N THR A 347 -7.17 -3.63 12.74
CA THR A 347 -7.79 -2.42 13.27
C THR A 347 -9.31 -2.51 13.18
N PRO A 348 -10.07 -1.70 13.96
CA PRO A 348 -11.53 -1.67 13.87
C PRO A 348 -12.03 -1.48 12.44
N ASP A 349 -11.57 -0.44 11.75
CA ASP A 349 -12.01 -0.12 10.39
C ASP A 349 -11.68 -1.22 9.39
N SER A 350 -10.46 -1.80 9.47
CA SER A 350 -10.08 -2.88 8.56
C SER A 350 -10.89 -4.14 8.79
N LEU A 351 -11.20 -4.48 10.05
CA LEU A 351 -12.05 -5.63 10.39
C LEU A 351 -13.49 -5.41 9.90
N GLU A 352 -14.03 -4.22 10.09
CA GLU A 352 -15.36 -3.86 9.61
C GLU A 352 -15.44 -3.97 8.08
N ASN A 353 -14.45 -3.40 7.38
CA ASN A 353 -14.40 -3.40 5.92
C ASN A 353 -14.30 -4.81 5.34
N ILE A 354 -13.43 -5.68 5.90
CA ILE A 354 -13.31 -7.04 5.39
C ILE A 354 -14.56 -7.86 5.64
N LEU A 355 -15.18 -7.78 6.83
CA LEU A 355 -16.39 -8.53 7.14
C LEU A 355 -17.59 -8.07 6.29
N LYS A 356 -17.76 -6.75 6.07
CA LYS A 356 -18.75 -6.21 5.13
C LYS A 356 -18.50 -6.67 3.69
N ALA A 357 -17.27 -6.65 3.26
CA ALA A 357 -16.88 -7.08 1.91
C ALA A 357 -17.19 -8.58 1.71
N VAL A 358 -16.80 -9.43 2.67
CA VAL A 358 -17.04 -10.88 2.62
C VAL A 358 -18.55 -11.18 2.65
N ARG A 359 -19.32 -10.45 3.45
CA ARG A 359 -20.79 -10.58 3.47
C ARG A 359 -21.41 -10.36 2.09
N GLY A 360 -20.84 -9.49 1.25
CA GLY A 360 -21.34 -9.20 -0.09
C GLY A 360 -21.24 -10.34 -1.10
N PHE A 361 -20.44 -11.38 -0.81
CA PHE A 361 -20.29 -12.54 -1.69
C PHE A 361 -20.41 -13.90 -0.98
N CYS A 362 -20.52 -13.92 0.36
CA CYS A 362 -20.75 -15.13 1.14
C CYS A 362 -22.20 -15.61 0.98
N ARG A 363 -22.38 -16.89 0.62
CA ARG A 363 -23.71 -17.52 0.52
C ARG A 363 -24.12 -18.25 1.79
N GLY A 364 -23.15 -18.69 2.58
CA GLY A 364 -23.33 -19.31 3.87
C GLY A 364 -23.08 -18.34 5.03
N ARG A 365 -22.44 -18.81 6.09
CA ARG A 365 -22.06 -18.02 7.26
C ARG A 365 -20.69 -17.39 7.07
N VAL A 366 -20.49 -16.20 7.63
CA VAL A 366 -19.18 -15.60 7.84
C VAL A 366 -18.66 -15.99 9.22
N ILE A 367 -17.57 -16.72 9.26
CA ILE A 367 -16.89 -17.15 10.50
C ILE A 367 -15.62 -16.30 10.64
N ALA A 368 -15.58 -15.40 11.63
CA ALA A 368 -14.43 -14.53 11.88
C ALA A 368 -13.50 -15.16 12.93
N VAL A 369 -12.23 -15.36 12.57
CA VAL A 369 -11.17 -15.76 13.52
C VAL A 369 -10.24 -14.58 13.68
N PHE A 370 -10.21 -13.97 14.88
CA PHE A 370 -9.44 -12.75 15.08
C PHE A 370 -8.94 -12.59 16.52
N GLY A 371 -7.96 -11.73 16.68
CA GLY A 371 -7.41 -11.32 17.97
C GLY A 371 -6.87 -9.90 17.91
N CYS A 372 -6.26 -9.46 18.99
CA CYS A 372 -5.58 -8.17 19.08
C CYS A 372 -4.16 -8.33 19.59
N GLY A 373 -3.26 -7.46 19.09
CA GLY A 373 -1.89 -7.42 19.57
C GLY A 373 -1.76 -6.85 20.99
N GLY A 374 -0.82 -7.42 21.78
CA GLY A 374 -0.35 -6.84 23.03
C GLY A 374 0.61 -5.68 22.80
N ASP A 375 0.87 -4.89 23.85
CA ASP A 375 1.73 -3.68 23.83
C ASP A 375 1.32 -2.69 22.73
N ARG A 376 0.01 -2.60 22.47
CA ARG A 376 -0.64 -1.73 21.51
C ARG A 376 -1.89 -1.10 22.14
N ASP A 377 -2.52 -0.18 21.40
CA ASP A 377 -3.73 0.49 21.84
C ASP A 377 -4.80 -0.51 22.34
N PRO A 378 -5.14 -0.49 23.65
CA PRO A 378 -6.14 -1.38 24.21
C PRO A 378 -7.59 -0.94 23.90
N PHE A 379 -7.81 0.34 23.54
CA PHE A 379 -9.16 0.87 23.31
C PHE A 379 -9.81 0.28 22.06
N LYS A 380 -9.03 -0.15 21.09
CA LYS A 380 -9.55 -0.83 19.90
C LYS A 380 -10.13 -2.21 20.17
N ARG A 381 -9.73 -2.89 21.26
CA ARG A 381 -10.08 -4.29 21.54
C ARG A 381 -11.59 -4.50 21.68
N PRO A 382 -12.32 -3.77 22.54
CA PRO A 382 -13.77 -3.92 22.64
C PRO A 382 -14.50 -3.44 21.36
N VAL A 383 -13.94 -2.47 20.62
CA VAL A 383 -14.52 -2.01 19.35
C VAL A 383 -14.46 -3.12 18.32
N MET A 384 -13.33 -3.82 18.17
CA MET A 384 -13.18 -4.96 17.27
C MET A 384 -14.10 -6.12 17.67
N GLY A 385 -14.25 -6.39 18.97
CA GLY A 385 -15.20 -7.38 19.47
C GLY A 385 -16.64 -7.08 19.05
N ARG A 386 -17.08 -5.84 19.19
CA ARG A 386 -18.42 -5.38 18.79
C ARG A 386 -18.63 -5.52 17.28
N ILE A 387 -17.64 -5.09 16.47
CA ILE A 387 -17.71 -5.21 15.01
C ILE A 387 -17.85 -6.66 14.57
N ALA A 388 -17.03 -7.57 15.11
CA ALA A 388 -17.11 -8.98 14.80
C ALA A 388 -18.47 -9.57 15.18
N ALA A 389 -18.97 -9.24 16.37
CA ALA A 389 -20.28 -9.70 16.85
C ALA A 389 -21.46 -9.17 16.01
N GLN A 390 -21.33 -8.02 15.38
CA GLN A 390 -22.37 -7.44 14.52
C GLN A 390 -22.35 -7.96 13.07
N LEU A 391 -21.16 -8.31 12.55
CA LEU A 391 -20.98 -8.57 11.12
C LEU A 391 -20.68 -10.03 10.78
N ALA A 392 -20.18 -10.84 11.74
CA ALA A 392 -19.99 -12.26 11.55
C ALA A 392 -21.18 -13.07 12.08
N ASP A 393 -21.39 -14.28 11.58
CA ASP A 393 -22.41 -15.24 12.10
C ASP A 393 -21.84 -16.10 13.23
N LEU A 394 -20.52 -16.21 13.30
CA LEU A 394 -19.78 -16.88 14.35
C LEU A 394 -18.42 -16.20 14.49
N SER A 395 -18.02 -15.94 15.72
CA SER A 395 -16.69 -15.38 16.01
C SER A 395 -15.86 -16.36 16.83
N ILE A 396 -14.59 -16.57 16.45
CA ILE A 396 -13.62 -17.28 17.28
C ILE A 396 -12.55 -16.28 17.69
N VAL A 397 -12.57 -15.91 18.97
CA VAL A 397 -11.66 -14.94 19.55
C VAL A 397 -10.39 -15.66 20.00
N THR A 398 -9.23 -15.25 19.52
CA THR A 398 -7.96 -15.94 19.74
C THR A 398 -6.80 -14.97 19.95
N SER A 399 -5.61 -15.49 20.25
CA SER A 399 -4.39 -14.67 20.31
C SER A 399 -3.93 -14.26 18.92
N ASP A 400 -3.50 -13.00 18.82
CA ASP A 400 -2.68 -12.48 17.71
C ASP A 400 -1.20 -12.53 18.12
N ASN A 401 -0.54 -11.40 18.33
CA ASN A 401 0.79 -11.27 18.91
C ASN A 401 0.65 -10.76 20.35
N PRO A 402 0.53 -11.59 21.38
CA PRO A 402 0.31 -11.11 22.75
C PRO A 402 1.51 -10.32 23.31
N ARG A 403 2.69 -10.49 22.76
CA ARG A 403 3.95 -9.85 23.21
C ARG A 403 4.13 -10.04 24.70
N THR A 404 4.33 -8.95 25.48
CA THR A 404 4.57 -9.04 26.92
C THR A 404 3.28 -9.06 27.76
N GLU A 405 2.10 -8.84 27.15
CA GLU A 405 0.83 -8.90 27.87
C GLU A 405 0.30 -10.34 28.04
N ASP A 406 -0.47 -10.55 29.11
CA ASP A 406 -1.25 -11.78 29.32
C ASP A 406 -2.28 -11.92 28.20
N PRO A 407 -2.24 -12.99 27.37
CA PRO A 407 -3.19 -13.19 26.29
C PRO A 407 -4.64 -13.24 26.76
N TYR A 408 -4.91 -13.83 27.92
CA TYR A 408 -6.27 -13.86 28.48
C TYR A 408 -6.79 -12.49 28.91
N LYS A 409 -5.91 -11.55 29.29
CA LYS A 409 -6.30 -10.16 29.53
C LYS A 409 -6.77 -9.49 28.24
N ILE A 410 -6.06 -9.72 27.14
CA ILE A 410 -6.42 -9.19 25.82
C ILE A 410 -7.76 -9.77 25.37
N LEU A 411 -7.96 -11.09 25.49
CA LEU A 411 -9.20 -11.76 25.13
C LEU A 411 -10.39 -11.21 25.93
N ARG A 412 -10.26 -11.04 27.25
CA ARG A 412 -11.31 -10.43 28.09
C ARG A 412 -11.70 -9.01 27.63
N GLN A 413 -10.73 -8.20 27.19
CA GLN A 413 -11.02 -6.86 26.68
C GLN A 413 -11.76 -6.88 25.33
N ILE A 414 -11.48 -7.86 24.46
CA ILE A 414 -12.23 -8.05 23.22
C ILE A 414 -13.69 -8.45 23.57
N LEU A 415 -13.86 -9.41 24.47
CA LEU A 415 -15.16 -9.92 24.88
C LEU A 415 -16.05 -8.86 25.53
N ALA A 416 -15.47 -7.85 26.18
CA ALA A 416 -16.22 -6.73 26.73
C ALA A 416 -17.06 -6.00 25.65
N GLY A 417 -16.61 -6.00 24.40
CA GLY A 417 -17.37 -5.44 23.28
C GLY A 417 -18.42 -6.37 22.66
N MET A 418 -18.43 -7.65 23.06
CA MET A 418 -19.34 -8.67 22.50
C MET A 418 -20.53 -8.98 23.41
N GLN A 419 -20.57 -8.44 24.63
CA GLN A 419 -21.55 -8.82 25.67
C GLN A 419 -23.02 -8.53 25.32
N GLU A 420 -23.26 -7.55 24.45
CA GLU A 420 -24.61 -7.14 24.07
C GLU A 420 -25.11 -7.83 22.78
N ALA A 421 -24.29 -8.67 22.18
CA ALA A 421 -24.63 -9.33 20.92
C ALA A 421 -25.12 -10.76 21.15
N GLU A 422 -26.18 -11.15 20.42
CA GLU A 422 -26.70 -12.53 20.43
C GLU A 422 -25.87 -13.49 19.55
N THR A 423 -24.92 -12.97 18.79
CA THR A 423 -24.09 -13.73 17.86
C THR A 423 -23.19 -14.72 18.62
N PRO A 424 -23.21 -16.02 18.29
CA PRO A 424 -22.38 -17.01 18.96
C PRO A 424 -20.90 -16.73 18.80
N TYR A 425 -20.14 -16.96 19.87
CA TYR A 425 -18.68 -16.89 19.82
C TYR A 425 -18.03 -17.99 20.65
N GLU A 426 -16.82 -18.36 20.28
CA GLU A 426 -15.94 -19.23 21.06
C GLU A 426 -14.62 -18.47 21.39
N VAL A 427 -13.99 -18.85 22.50
CA VAL A 427 -12.70 -18.26 22.92
C VAL A 427 -11.69 -19.38 23.00
N ILE A 428 -10.69 -19.32 22.12
CA ILE A 428 -9.63 -20.33 22.03
C ILE A 428 -8.30 -19.58 21.96
N GLU A 429 -7.53 -19.64 23.04
CA GLU A 429 -6.29 -18.86 23.15
C GLU A 429 -5.30 -19.20 22.04
N THR A 430 -5.05 -20.48 21.82
CA THR A 430 -4.09 -20.95 20.81
C THR A 430 -4.64 -20.74 19.40
N ARG A 431 -3.96 -19.93 18.59
CA ARG A 431 -4.43 -19.55 17.26
C ARG A 431 -4.57 -20.74 16.31
N GLU A 432 -3.65 -21.69 16.35
CA GLU A 432 -3.76 -22.93 15.56
C GLU A 432 -5.03 -23.70 15.89
N ALA A 433 -5.32 -23.91 17.17
CA ALA A 433 -6.54 -24.60 17.61
C ALA A 433 -7.81 -23.81 17.23
N ALA A 434 -7.76 -22.48 17.26
CA ALA A 434 -8.86 -21.63 16.83
C ALA A 434 -9.17 -21.79 15.32
N ILE A 435 -8.13 -21.87 14.49
CA ILE A 435 -8.27 -22.11 13.05
C ILE A 435 -8.87 -23.52 12.80
N PHE A 436 -8.36 -24.55 13.48
CA PHE A 436 -8.90 -25.90 13.38
C PHE A 436 -10.37 -25.94 13.78
N ARG A 437 -10.71 -25.28 14.88
CA ARG A 437 -12.09 -25.21 15.35
C ARG A 437 -13.01 -24.50 14.36
N ALA A 438 -12.55 -23.43 13.71
CA ALA A 438 -13.30 -22.75 12.65
C ALA A 438 -13.59 -23.70 11.48
N MET A 439 -12.59 -24.49 11.08
CA MET A 439 -12.72 -25.45 9.99
C MET A 439 -13.64 -26.64 10.37
N ASP A 440 -13.61 -27.11 11.63
CA ASP A 440 -14.55 -28.14 12.14
C ASP A 440 -16.01 -27.67 12.13
N LEU A 441 -16.25 -26.40 12.40
CA LEU A 441 -17.57 -25.77 12.46
C LEU A 441 -18.13 -25.35 11.11
N ALA A 442 -17.25 -25.24 10.10
CA ALA A 442 -17.62 -24.77 8.78
C ALA A 442 -18.57 -25.71 8.06
N ARG A 443 -19.50 -25.13 7.34
CA ARG A 443 -20.53 -25.84 6.55
C ARG A 443 -20.41 -25.38 5.09
N LYS A 444 -21.16 -26.04 4.24
CA LYS A 444 -21.24 -25.67 2.84
C LYS A 444 -21.53 -24.17 2.65
N ASP A 445 -20.80 -23.55 1.72
CA ASP A 445 -20.88 -22.14 1.33
C ASP A 445 -20.46 -21.14 2.43
N ASP A 446 -19.96 -21.60 3.60
CA ASP A 446 -19.39 -20.75 4.64
C ASP A 446 -18.05 -20.13 4.17
N ILE A 447 -17.76 -18.96 4.70
CA ILE A 447 -16.45 -18.33 4.54
C ILE A 447 -15.82 -18.10 5.92
N ILE A 448 -14.65 -18.69 6.13
CA ILE A 448 -13.81 -18.45 7.30
C ILE A 448 -12.86 -17.31 6.96
N VAL A 449 -12.82 -16.26 7.78
CA VAL A 449 -11.91 -15.13 7.61
C VAL A 449 -10.92 -15.11 8.76
N LEU A 450 -9.65 -15.40 8.47
CA LEU A 450 -8.53 -15.33 9.42
C LEU A 450 -7.99 -13.90 9.39
N CYS A 451 -8.34 -13.11 10.42
CA CYS A 451 -8.01 -11.69 10.51
C CYS A 451 -6.82 -11.42 11.44
N GLY A 452 -5.98 -10.48 11.08
CA GLY A 452 -4.91 -9.91 11.90
C GLY A 452 -3.51 -10.19 11.40
N LYS A 453 -3.17 -11.44 11.13
CA LYS A 453 -1.81 -11.88 10.79
C LYS A 453 -1.44 -11.56 9.32
N GLY A 454 -2.38 -11.78 8.40
CA GLY A 454 -2.14 -11.51 6.97
C GLY A 454 -0.90 -12.19 6.42
N HIS A 455 0.12 -11.42 6.06
CA HIS A 455 1.38 -11.92 5.51
C HIS A 455 2.38 -12.42 6.57
N GLU A 456 2.14 -12.17 7.86
CA GLU A 456 3.03 -12.60 8.94
C GLU A 456 3.11 -14.13 9.00
N THR A 457 4.31 -14.65 9.20
CA THR A 457 4.60 -16.09 9.34
C THR A 457 5.10 -16.43 10.76
N TYR A 458 4.77 -15.59 11.73
CA TYR A 458 5.20 -15.76 13.11
C TYR A 458 4.13 -15.24 14.09
N GLN A 459 4.22 -15.71 15.33
CA GLN A 459 3.53 -15.15 16.49
C GLN A 459 4.58 -14.65 17.48
N GLU A 460 4.41 -13.42 17.98
CA GLU A 460 5.31 -12.80 18.96
C GLU A 460 4.76 -13.03 20.38
N ILE A 461 5.46 -13.85 21.16
CA ILE A 461 5.10 -14.22 22.54
C ILE A 461 6.29 -13.81 23.46
N GLY A 462 6.03 -12.90 24.39
CA GLY A 462 7.13 -12.24 25.12
C GLY A 462 7.97 -11.43 24.11
N HIS A 463 9.25 -11.78 24.04
CA HIS A 463 10.23 -11.19 23.10
C HIS A 463 10.65 -12.18 22.01
N GLU A 464 9.99 -13.34 21.92
CA GLU A 464 10.30 -14.38 20.95
C GLU A 464 9.33 -14.40 19.80
N LYS A 465 9.84 -14.49 18.58
CA LYS A 465 9.05 -14.75 17.37
C LYS A 465 9.03 -16.26 17.14
N ARG A 466 7.88 -16.87 17.31
CA ARG A 466 7.64 -18.30 17.05
C ARG A 466 7.01 -18.44 15.67
N HIS A 467 7.43 -19.43 14.91
CA HIS A 467 6.87 -19.70 13.59
C HIS A 467 5.38 -20.04 13.71
N LEU A 468 4.56 -19.35 12.92
CA LEU A 468 3.14 -19.58 12.73
C LEU A 468 2.70 -18.97 11.40
N ASP A 469 2.58 -19.80 10.38
CA ASP A 469 1.97 -19.40 9.09
C ASP A 469 0.56 -20.02 9.01
N GLU A 470 -0.47 -19.20 8.92
CA GLU A 470 -1.86 -19.66 8.87
C GLU A 470 -2.15 -20.55 7.66
N ARG A 471 -1.41 -20.42 6.57
CA ARG A 471 -1.51 -21.27 5.36
C ARG A 471 -1.07 -22.71 5.67
N GLU A 472 0.00 -22.82 6.46
CA GLU A 472 0.53 -24.12 6.90
C GLU A 472 -0.42 -24.76 7.90
N VAL A 473 -1.02 -23.98 8.80
CA VAL A 473 -2.04 -24.45 9.74
C VAL A 473 -3.25 -25.02 9.00
N VAL A 474 -3.79 -24.28 8.03
CA VAL A 474 -4.91 -24.77 7.19
C VAL A 474 -4.54 -26.06 6.47
N ARG A 475 -3.33 -26.12 5.89
CA ARG A 475 -2.85 -27.34 5.22
C ARG A 475 -2.73 -28.53 6.17
N ALA A 476 -2.16 -28.32 7.36
CA ALA A 476 -2.02 -29.36 8.38
C ALA A 476 -3.38 -29.91 8.82
N TYR A 477 -4.41 -29.07 8.92
CA TYR A 477 -5.77 -29.53 9.21
C TYR A 477 -6.29 -30.47 8.09
N LEU A 478 -6.14 -30.08 6.83
CA LEU A 478 -6.60 -30.88 5.69
C LEU A 478 -5.88 -32.22 5.55
N GLU A 479 -4.62 -32.29 5.98
CA GLU A 479 -3.82 -33.53 5.99
C GLU A 479 -4.24 -34.51 7.10
N ARG A 480 -4.77 -34.01 8.22
CA ARG A 480 -5.28 -34.87 9.32
C ARG A 480 -6.56 -35.62 8.97
N GLU A 481 -7.36 -35.09 8.05
CA GLU A 481 -8.63 -35.68 7.66
C GLU A 481 -8.50 -36.67 6.48
N ARG A 482 -7.31 -36.83 5.92
CA ARG A 482 -7.01 -37.86 4.91
C ARG A 482 -6.56 -39.14 5.54
#